data_d6a1964d4f13cc0aeea4a65e106875d2
#
_entry.id   d6a1964d4f13cc0aeea4a65e106875d2
#
_cell.length_a   1.000
_cell.length_b   1.000
_cell.length_c   1.000
_cell.angle_alpha   90.00
_cell.angle_beta   90.00
_cell.angle_gamma   90.00
#
_symmetry.space_group_name_H-M   'P 1'
#
loop_
_entity.id
_entity.type
_entity.pdbx_description
1 polymer ?
#
loop_
_entity_poly.entity_id
_entity_poly.type
_entity_poly.pdbx_seq_one_letter_code
_entity_poly.pdbx_strand_id
1 'polypeptide(L)'
;MQRRVGVPLATTVLLCFVLAACRTHTAPQEDDKKAAINVVLAHVQAVQAYDFDKVDSLHTADARVIEESYPHPFEPDERRSWQLNEDAGLHVEYHPQDAVADVRGNIAWVTVTSHSVWTADSPAGQAMLGGTTWRGTYVESFILVKSAGDWKIAFRHTSALPPDFGVEPDYQQDHGGVKFANVRESGPAGKAGFKSGDVLVEYGGRKIDNYVDYDRLRYAYYEGETVTVTAMRGKEKITKEVTLEAMQ
;
A
#
# COMPACT_ATOMS: atom_id res chain seq x y z
N MET A 1 -18.59 -35.60 -86.20
CA MET A 1 -17.22 -35.19 -85.83
C MET A 1 -17.32 -34.36 -84.57
N GLN A 2 -17.23 -34.99 -83.41
CA GLN A 2 -17.39 -34.33 -82.11
C GLN A 2 -15.99 -34.29 -81.40
N ARG A 3 -15.54 -33.11 -81.10
CA ARG A 3 -14.38 -32.95 -80.24
C ARG A 3 -14.86 -32.64 -78.83
N ARG A 4 -14.51 -33.51 -77.87
CA ARG A 4 -14.64 -33.30 -76.45
C ARG A 4 -13.48 -32.41 -75.99
N VAL A 5 -13.80 -31.35 -75.29
CA VAL A 5 -12.83 -30.51 -74.56
C VAL A 5 -12.93 -30.91 -73.09
N GLY A 6 -11.83 -31.40 -72.58
CA GLY A 6 -11.68 -31.74 -71.18
C GLY A 6 -11.45 -30.50 -70.31
N VAL A 7 -12.12 -30.45 -69.16
CA VAL A 7 -11.91 -29.46 -68.11
C VAL A 7 -10.87 -30.00 -67.14
N PRO A 8 -9.82 -29.26 -66.79
CA PRO A 8 -8.88 -29.70 -65.76
C PRO A 8 -9.43 -29.40 -64.36
N LEU A 9 -9.42 -30.43 -63.57
CA LEU A 9 -9.60 -30.36 -62.11
C LEU A 9 -8.35 -29.72 -61.45
N ALA A 10 -8.51 -28.53 -60.96
CA ALA A 10 -7.49 -27.96 -60.04
C ALA A 10 -8.16 -26.89 -59.16
N THR A 11 -8.81 -27.33 -58.10
CA THR A 11 -9.15 -26.42 -57.00
C THR A 11 -9.54 -27.24 -55.77
N THR A 12 -8.62 -27.70 -54.99
CA THR A 12 -8.88 -28.06 -53.59
C THR A 12 -7.55 -28.32 -52.87
N VAL A 13 -6.85 -27.28 -52.47
CA VAL A 13 -5.92 -27.29 -51.34
C VAL A 13 -5.67 -25.84 -50.94
N LEU A 14 -6.55 -25.25 -50.18
CA LEU A 14 -6.24 -24.06 -49.39
C LEU A 14 -7.31 -23.86 -48.27
N LEU A 15 -7.36 -24.77 -47.33
CA LEU A 15 -8.14 -24.51 -46.12
C LEU A 15 -7.63 -25.39 -44.96
N CYS A 16 -6.41 -25.18 -44.52
CA CYS A 16 -5.88 -25.78 -43.29
C CYS A 16 -4.67 -25.02 -42.70
N PHE A 17 -4.72 -23.68 -42.58
CA PHE A 17 -3.70 -22.96 -41.81
C PHE A 17 -4.23 -21.69 -41.13
N VAL A 18 -5.32 -21.78 -40.40
CA VAL A 18 -5.76 -20.69 -39.50
C VAL A 18 -6.32 -21.24 -38.17
N LEU A 19 -5.74 -22.27 -37.62
CA LEU A 19 -6.10 -22.76 -36.28
C LEU A 19 -4.92 -23.11 -35.38
N ALA A 20 -3.84 -22.36 -35.47
CA ALA A 20 -2.69 -22.57 -34.58
C ALA A 20 -2.20 -21.28 -33.90
N ALA A 21 -3.09 -20.33 -33.57
CA ALA A 21 -2.71 -19.11 -32.87
C ALA A 21 -3.49 -18.86 -31.57
N CYS A 22 -4.11 -19.88 -31.00
CA CYS A 22 -4.51 -19.85 -29.58
C CYS A 22 -3.48 -20.61 -28.78
N ARG A 23 -2.24 -20.14 -28.73
CA ARG A 23 -1.30 -20.56 -27.73
C ARG A 23 -1.74 -19.93 -26.41
N THR A 24 -2.19 -20.76 -25.52
CA THR A 24 -2.38 -20.45 -24.10
C THR A 24 -1.09 -19.85 -23.50
N HIS A 25 -1.05 -18.52 -23.38
CA HIS A 25 0.05 -17.75 -22.80
C HIS A 25 -0.04 -17.74 -21.27
N THR A 26 -0.28 -18.87 -20.61
CA THR A 26 -0.51 -18.90 -19.16
C THR A 26 0.77 -19.12 -18.34
N ALA A 27 1.71 -19.93 -18.77
CA ALA A 27 2.91 -20.23 -17.99
C ALA A 27 3.95 -19.08 -17.96
N PRO A 28 4.32 -18.41 -19.07
CA PRO A 28 5.27 -17.31 -19.03
C PRO A 28 4.78 -16.10 -18.22
N GLN A 29 3.48 -15.86 -18.19
CA GLN A 29 2.89 -14.73 -17.47
C GLN A 29 2.93 -14.93 -15.95
N GLU A 30 2.74 -16.15 -15.47
CA GLU A 30 2.81 -16.45 -14.04
C GLU A 30 4.24 -16.35 -13.49
N ASP A 31 5.24 -16.79 -14.27
CA ASP A 31 6.65 -16.63 -13.91
C ASP A 31 7.07 -15.16 -13.88
N ASP A 32 6.57 -14.35 -14.82
CA ASP A 32 6.79 -12.91 -14.84
C ASP A 32 6.14 -12.19 -13.66
N LYS A 33 4.96 -12.60 -13.22
CA LYS A 33 4.33 -12.07 -11.99
C LYS A 33 5.19 -12.32 -10.77
N LYS A 34 5.65 -13.56 -10.58
CA LYS A 34 6.54 -13.92 -9.48
C LYS A 34 7.85 -13.15 -9.53
N ALA A 35 8.43 -13.00 -10.72
CA ALA A 35 9.66 -12.25 -10.90
C ALA A 35 9.48 -10.77 -10.54
N ALA A 36 8.38 -10.14 -10.95
CA ALA A 36 8.07 -8.76 -10.60
C ALA A 36 7.86 -8.58 -9.08
N ILE A 37 7.10 -9.48 -8.44
CA ILE A 37 6.93 -9.48 -6.97
C ILE A 37 8.29 -9.62 -6.28
N ASN A 38 9.15 -10.52 -6.73
CA ASN A 38 10.47 -10.72 -6.12
C ASN A 38 11.34 -9.46 -6.20
N VAL A 39 11.26 -8.68 -7.26
CA VAL A 39 11.97 -7.39 -7.36
C VAL A 39 11.46 -6.41 -6.31
N VAL A 40 10.14 -6.32 -6.13
CA VAL A 40 9.53 -5.45 -5.11
C VAL A 40 9.92 -5.90 -3.69
N LEU A 41 9.85 -7.20 -3.40
CA LEU A 41 10.27 -7.71 -2.09
C LEU A 41 11.77 -7.49 -1.83
N ALA A 42 12.60 -7.63 -2.86
CA ALA A 42 14.03 -7.32 -2.77
C ALA A 42 14.28 -5.82 -2.51
N HIS A 43 13.46 -4.92 -3.09
CA HIS A 43 13.50 -3.50 -2.79
C HIS A 43 13.16 -3.24 -1.31
N VAL A 44 12.06 -3.80 -0.81
CA VAL A 44 11.65 -3.66 0.61
C VAL A 44 12.77 -4.13 1.55
N GLN A 45 13.39 -5.27 1.26
CA GLN A 45 14.51 -5.79 2.06
C GLN A 45 15.75 -4.86 2.02
N ALA A 46 16.07 -4.33 0.84
CA ALA A 46 17.22 -3.45 0.66
C ALA A 46 17.01 -2.10 1.41
N VAL A 47 15.80 -1.53 1.34
CA VAL A 47 15.43 -0.33 2.10
C VAL A 47 15.57 -0.57 3.61
N GLN A 48 15.05 -1.68 4.10
CA GLN A 48 15.12 -2.06 5.51
C GLN A 48 16.57 -2.23 6.00
N ALA A 49 17.46 -2.68 5.11
CA ALA A 49 18.89 -2.86 5.40
C ALA A 49 19.74 -1.61 5.13
N TYR A 50 19.16 -0.51 4.68
CA TYR A 50 19.86 0.68 4.17
C TYR A 50 20.91 0.35 3.09
N ASP A 51 20.67 -0.71 2.31
CA ASP A 51 21.51 -1.10 1.17
C ASP A 51 21.11 -0.28 -0.09
N PHE A 52 21.56 0.97 -0.11
CA PHE A 52 21.21 1.92 -1.17
C PHE A 52 21.70 1.48 -2.56
N ASP A 53 22.86 0.83 -2.64
CA ASP A 53 23.38 0.34 -3.92
C ASP A 53 22.47 -0.76 -4.49
N LYS A 54 21.94 -1.61 -3.61
CA LYS A 54 20.96 -2.62 -4.00
C LYS A 54 19.64 -1.96 -4.41
N VAL A 55 19.15 -0.98 -3.65
CA VAL A 55 17.94 -0.22 -4.00
C VAL A 55 18.09 0.38 -5.39
N ASP A 56 19.16 1.13 -5.67
CA ASP A 56 19.42 1.75 -6.96
C ASP A 56 19.48 0.71 -8.10
N SER A 57 20.10 -0.45 -7.84
CA SER A 57 20.19 -1.54 -8.81
C SER A 57 18.83 -2.12 -9.22
N LEU A 58 17.78 -1.95 -8.43
CA LEU A 58 16.43 -2.44 -8.69
C LEU A 58 15.54 -1.44 -9.42
N HIS A 59 15.99 -0.17 -9.56
CA HIS A 59 15.24 0.89 -10.21
C HIS A 59 15.75 1.20 -11.62
N THR A 60 14.88 1.84 -12.43
CA THR A 60 15.33 2.51 -13.66
C THR A 60 16.00 3.83 -13.30
N ALA A 61 16.87 4.33 -14.17
CA ALA A 61 17.58 5.60 -13.95
C ALA A 61 16.64 6.83 -13.88
N ASP A 62 15.43 6.71 -14.42
CA ASP A 62 14.41 7.75 -14.46
C ASP A 62 13.21 7.41 -13.56
N ALA A 63 13.38 6.51 -12.59
CA ALA A 63 12.34 6.10 -11.66
C ALA A 63 11.77 7.29 -10.89
N ARG A 64 10.48 7.22 -10.61
CA ARG A 64 9.75 8.26 -9.88
C ARG A 64 9.03 7.68 -8.67
N VAL A 65 8.88 8.51 -7.66
CA VAL A 65 8.18 8.19 -6.42
C VAL A 65 7.06 9.20 -6.19
N ILE A 66 5.94 8.74 -5.69
CA ILE A 66 4.92 9.56 -5.03
C ILE A 66 4.81 9.07 -3.60
N GLU A 67 5.15 9.93 -2.68
CA GLU A 67 5.02 9.70 -1.26
C GLU A 67 4.18 10.82 -0.65
N GLU A 68 3.16 10.48 0.13
CA GLU A 68 2.25 11.44 0.77
C GLU A 68 1.70 12.52 -0.19
N SER A 69 1.37 12.14 -1.43
CA SER A 69 0.82 13.02 -2.48
C SER A 69 1.82 13.97 -3.14
N TYR A 70 3.12 13.84 -2.88
CA TYR A 70 4.14 14.67 -3.51
C TYR A 70 5.00 13.87 -4.50
N PRO A 71 4.89 14.13 -5.84
CA PRO A 71 5.70 13.44 -6.84
C PRO A 71 7.10 14.04 -6.93
N HIS A 72 8.13 13.20 -6.82
CA HIS A 72 9.53 13.58 -7.00
C HIS A 72 10.33 12.50 -7.74
N PRO A 73 11.53 12.81 -8.29
CA PRO A 73 12.45 11.79 -8.78
C PRO A 73 12.86 10.85 -7.63
N PHE A 74 13.08 9.58 -7.95
CA PHE A 74 13.59 8.63 -6.95
C PHE A 74 14.97 9.07 -6.42
N GLU A 75 15.86 9.47 -7.31
CA GLU A 75 17.18 10.03 -6.97
C GLU A 75 17.24 11.54 -7.27
N PRO A 76 17.90 12.36 -6.42
CA PRO A 76 18.64 12.00 -5.18
C PRO A 76 17.78 12.06 -3.90
N ASP A 77 16.51 12.47 -3.98
CA ASP A 77 15.72 12.88 -2.82
C ASP A 77 15.35 11.70 -1.91
N GLU A 78 14.95 10.58 -2.50
CA GLU A 78 14.57 9.38 -1.75
C GLU A 78 15.77 8.80 -0.97
N ARG A 79 16.91 8.64 -1.64
CA ARG A 79 18.15 8.17 -1.01
C ARG A 79 18.56 9.07 0.16
N ARG A 80 18.46 10.39 -0.01
CA ARG A 80 18.77 11.35 1.06
C ARG A 80 17.83 11.22 2.25
N SER A 81 16.53 11.03 1.99
CA SER A 81 15.54 10.83 3.06
C SER A 81 15.85 9.60 3.89
N TRP A 82 16.16 8.48 3.25
CA TRP A 82 16.54 7.25 3.95
C TRP A 82 17.88 7.37 4.69
N GLN A 83 18.87 8.09 4.12
CA GLN A 83 20.14 8.36 4.81
C GLN A 83 19.92 9.20 6.08
N LEU A 84 19.01 10.17 6.06
CA LEU A 84 18.67 10.95 7.26
C LEU A 84 18.02 10.08 8.33
N ASN A 85 17.22 9.08 7.95
CA ASN A 85 16.65 8.13 8.90
C ASN A 85 17.74 7.26 9.55
N GLU A 86 18.68 6.73 8.76
CA GLU A 86 19.82 5.96 9.25
C GLU A 86 20.69 6.79 10.18
N ASP A 87 21.08 8.02 9.78
CA ASP A 87 21.89 8.95 10.57
C ASP A 87 21.19 9.35 11.89
N ALA A 88 19.86 9.36 11.89
CA ALA A 88 19.07 9.62 13.09
C ALA A 88 18.90 8.38 13.98
N GLY A 89 19.45 7.23 13.63
CA GLY A 89 19.28 5.97 14.38
C GLY A 89 17.84 5.45 14.35
N LEU A 90 17.17 5.61 13.23
CA LEU A 90 15.90 4.96 12.97
C LEU A 90 16.14 3.58 12.35
N HIS A 91 15.32 2.62 12.73
CA HIS A 91 15.29 1.29 12.16
C HIS A 91 13.85 0.97 11.76
N VAL A 92 13.68 0.35 10.61
CA VAL A 92 12.37 -0.07 10.12
C VAL A 92 12.36 -1.55 9.84
N GLU A 93 11.29 -2.21 10.26
CA GLU A 93 10.95 -3.57 9.86
C GLU A 93 9.65 -3.53 9.06
N TYR A 94 9.69 -4.03 7.84
CA TYR A 94 8.52 -4.22 6.99
C TYR A 94 8.12 -5.68 7.00
N HIS A 95 6.85 -5.94 7.21
CA HIS A 95 6.23 -7.26 7.17
C HIS A 95 5.18 -7.28 6.05
N PRO A 96 5.56 -7.60 4.80
CA PRO A 96 4.61 -7.72 3.71
C PRO A 96 3.53 -8.76 4.02
N GLN A 97 2.26 -8.37 3.89
CA GLN A 97 1.12 -9.25 4.13
C GLN A 97 0.62 -9.85 2.82
N ASP A 98 0.35 -8.99 1.84
CA ASP A 98 -0.13 -9.36 0.53
C ASP A 98 0.70 -8.69 -0.55
N ALA A 99 1.10 -9.46 -1.55
CA ALA A 99 1.73 -8.96 -2.76
C ALA A 99 0.99 -9.52 -3.98
N VAL A 100 0.41 -8.64 -4.78
CA VAL A 100 -0.35 -9.01 -5.97
C VAL A 100 0.26 -8.34 -7.19
N ALA A 101 0.46 -9.12 -8.26
CA ALA A 101 0.99 -8.61 -9.52
C ALA A 101 0.06 -8.89 -10.69
N ASP A 102 0.05 -7.99 -11.67
CA ASP A 102 -0.43 -8.24 -13.00
C ASP A 102 0.63 -7.83 -14.04
N VAL A 103 0.67 -8.51 -15.18
CA VAL A 103 1.71 -8.33 -16.20
C VAL A 103 1.07 -8.19 -17.58
N ARG A 104 1.51 -7.19 -18.35
CA ARG A 104 1.12 -6.99 -19.74
C ARG A 104 2.34 -6.66 -20.59
N GLY A 105 2.80 -7.65 -21.34
CA GLY A 105 4.01 -7.53 -22.16
C GLY A 105 5.24 -7.29 -21.28
N ASN A 106 5.87 -6.13 -21.44
CA ASN A 106 7.04 -5.72 -20.68
C ASN A 106 6.74 -4.77 -19.51
N ILE A 107 5.48 -4.64 -19.11
CA ILE A 107 5.05 -3.83 -17.98
C ILE A 107 4.38 -4.73 -16.94
N ALA A 108 4.76 -4.55 -15.69
CA ALA A 108 4.06 -5.13 -14.53
C ALA A 108 3.63 -4.01 -13.59
N TRP A 109 2.52 -4.24 -12.89
CA TRP A 109 2.21 -3.49 -11.68
C TRP A 109 2.07 -4.46 -10.53
N VAL A 110 2.62 -4.05 -9.40
CA VAL A 110 2.62 -4.82 -8.17
C VAL A 110 2.05 -3.94 -7.07
N THR A 111 1.13 -4.47 -6.29
CA THR A 111 0.67 -3.84 -5.04
C THR A 111 1.11 -4.69 -3.87
N VAL A 112 1.56 -4.02 -2.82
CA VAL A 112 1.98 -4.66 -1.56
C VAL A 112 1.32 -3.93 -0.41
N THR A 113 0.71 -4.67 0.51
CA THR A 113 0.32 -4.18 1.82
C THR A 113 1.36 -4.65 2.82
N SER A 114 1.92 -3.75 3.62
CA SER A 114 2.95 -4.07 4.60
C SER A 114 2.59 -3.48 5.97
N HIS A 115 2.74 -4.27 7.02
CA HIS A 115 2.87 -3.72 8.37
C HIS A 115 4.31 -3.25 8.55
N SER A 116 4.51 -2.09 9.16
CA SER A 116 5.84 -1.57 9.49
C SER A 116 5.97 -1.28 10.96
N VAL A 117 7.15 -1.55 11.49
CA VAL A 117 7.54 -1.17 12.84
C VAL A 117 8.81 -0.32 12.73
N TRP A 118 8.72 0.91 13.19
CA TRP A 118 9.84 1.84 13.27
C TRP A 118 10.30 1.93 14.71
N THR A 119 11.59 1.84 14.95
CA THR A 119 12.20 2.01 16.25
C THR A 119 13.30 3.08 16.19
N ALA A 120 13.51 3.78 17.29
CA ALA A 120 14.52 4.81 17.40
C ALA A 120 15.40 4.54 18.62
N ASP A 121 16.70 4.37 18.41
CA ASP A 121 17.70 4.14 19.47
C ASP A 121 18.46 5.41 19.86
N SER A 122 18.21 6.54 19.19
CA SER A 122 18.80 7.83 19.47
C SER A 122 17.77 8.89 19.88
N PRO A 123 18.16 9.96 20.61
CA PRO A 123 17.27 11.09 20.89
C PRO A 123 16.77 11.81 19.63
N ALA A 124 17.57 11.86 18.56
CA ALA A 124 17.18 12.47 17.28
C ALA A 124 16.07 11.64 16.62
N GLY A 125 16.23 10.32 16.51
CA GLY A 125 15.21 9.43 15.98
C GLY A 125 13.93 9.44 16.81
N GLN A 126 14.05 9.45 18.14
CA GLN A 126 12.88 9.55 19.03
C GLN A 126 12.12 10.86 18.84
N ALA A 127 12.81 11.96 18.58
CA ALA A 127 12.16 13.23 18.26
C ALA A 127 11.42 13.17 16.91
N MET A 128 11.97 12.47 15.92
CA MET A 128 11.33 12.27 14.60
C MET A 128 10.07 11.39 14.70
N LEU A 129 10.15 10.28 15.45
CA LEU A 129 9.01 9.37 15.63
C LEU A 129 7.97 9.87 16.65
N GLY A 130 8.32 10.87 17.49
CA GLY A 130 7.50 11.26 18.64
C GLY A 130 7.48 10.21 19.74
N GLY A 131 8.49 9.34 19.82
CA GLY A 131 8.65 8.26 20.77
C GLY A 131 9.73 7.26 20.36
N THR A 132 9.86 6.16 21.11
CA THR A 132 10.85 5.12 20.82
C THR A 132 10.41 4.15 19.72
N THR A 133 9.10 4.07 19.47
CA THR A 133 8.51 3.13 18.50
C THR A 133 7.31 3.78 17.85
N TRP A 134 7.21 3.58 16.54
CA TRP A 134 6.01 3.86 15.76
C TRP A 134 5.73 2.66 14.87
N ARG A 135 4.46 2.43 14.54
CA ARG A 135 4.05 1.34 13.65
C ARG A 135 2.83 1.75 12.85
N GLY A 136 2.62 1.11 11.71
CA GLY A 136 1.50 1.38 10.86
C GLY A 136 1.45 0.46 9.66
N THR A 137 0.35 0.53 8.93
CA THR A 137 0.16 -0.20 7.67
C THR A 137 0.37 0.74 6.51
N TYR A 138 1.10 0.28 5.51
CA TYR A 138 1.28 0.96 4.23
C TYR A 138 0.76 0.11 3.09
N VAL A 139 0.18 0.77 2.10
CA VAL A 139 -0.09 0.21 0.78
C VAL A 139 0.85 0.86 -0.22
N GLU A 140 1.60 0.05 -0.92
CA GLU A 140 2.53 0.49 -1.95
C GLU A 140 2.11 -0.05 -3.31
N SER A 141 2.25 0.76 -4.32
CA SER A 141 2.00 0.40 -5.72
C SER A 141 3.25 0.66 -6.54
N PHE A 142 3.67 -0.34 -7.30
CA PHE A 142 4.85 -0.30 -8.13
C PHE A 142 4.48 -0.53 -9.59
N ILE A 143 5.10 0.25 -10.49
CA ILE A 143 5.13 -0.06 -11.92
C ILE A 143 6.55 -0.50 -12.25
N LEU A 144 6.68 -1.68 -12.83
CA LEU A 144 7.94 -2.22 -13.29
C LEU A 144 7.97 -2.32 -14.80
N VAL A 145 9.15 -2.15 -15.37
CA VAL A 145 9.42 -2.36 -16.78
C VAL A 145 10.45 -3.46 -16.96
N LYS A 146 10.23 -4.34 -17.95
CA LYS A 146 11.16 -5.40 -18.29
C LYS A 146 12.08 -4.94 -19.42
N SER A 147 13.38 -4.90 -19.14
CA SER A 147 14.41 -4.51 -20.10
C SER A 147 15.55 -5.53 -20.06
N ALA A 148 15.97 -6.00 -21.24
CA ALA A 148 17.01 -7.02 -21.38
C ALA A 148 16.77 -8.31 -20.56
N GLY A 149 15.51 -8.62 -20.25
CA GLY A 149 15.13 -9.80 -19.48
C GLY A 149 14.87 -9.55 -18.00
N ASP A 150 15.33 -8.42 -17.46
CA ASP A 150 15.20 -8.07 -16.04
C ASP A 150 14.07 -7.07 -15.79
N TRP A 151 13.34 -7.28 -14.69
CA TRP A 151 12.35 -6.33 -14.18
C TRP A 151 13.04 -5.24 -13.36
N LYS A 152 12.66 -3.97 -13.60
CA LYS A 152 13.12 -2.78 -12.86
C LYS A 152 11.95 -1.92 -12.44
N ILE A 153 12.00 -1.38 -11.24
CA ILE A 153 11.00 -0.43 -10.73
C ILE A 153 11.17 0.90 -11.45
N ALA A 154 10.12 1.34 -12.15
CA ALA A 154 10.07 2.63 -12.83
C ALA A 154 9.23 3.66 -12.05
N PHE A 155 8.35 3.18 -11.18
CA PHE A 155 7.47 4.04 -10.39
C PHE A 155 7.10 3.35 -9.09
N ARG A 156 7.05 4.12 -7.99
CA ARG A 156 6.51 3.72 -6.69
C ARG A 156 5.54 4.78 -6.17
N HIS A 157 4.45 4.34 -5.60
CA HIS A 157 3.55 5.15 -4.79
C HIS A 157 3.35 4.48 -3.44
N THR A 158 3.44 5.26 -2.37
CA THR A 158 3.21 4.76 -1.00
C THR A 158 2.14 5.59 -0.31
N SER A 159 1.30 4.94 0.47
CA SER A 159 0.25 5.58 1.28
C SER A 159 0.10 4.84 2.60
N ALA A 160 0.01 5.60 3.69
CA ALA A 160 -0.38 5.02 4.96
C ALA A 160 -1.85 4.59 4.93
N LEU A 161 -2.15 3.43 5.51
CA LEU A 161 -3.49 2.86 5.59
C LEU A 161 -3.85 2.66 7.06
N PRO A 162 -4.69 3.52 7.66
CA PRO A 162 -5.17 3.28 9.01
C PRO A 162 -6.20 2.16 9.02
N PRO A 163 -6.33 1.40 10.11
CA PRO A 163 -7.44 0.47 10.25
C PRO A 163 -8.76 1.23 10.33
N ASP A 164 -9.83 0.54 9.96
CA ASP A 164 -11.17 1.09 10.02
C ASP A 164 -11.66 1.17 11.48
N PHE A 165 -12.03 2.36 11.89
CA PHE A 165 -12.69 2.61 13.17
C PHE A 165 -14.23 2.72 13.02
N GLY A 166 -14.73 2.91 11.82
CA GLY A 166 -16.16 3.00 11.50
C GLY A 166 -16.80 4.35 11.81
N VAL A 167 -16.01 5.42 11.83
CA VAL A 167 -16.51 6.79 12.04
C VAL A 167 -16.11 7.71 10.90
N GLU A 168 -16.96 8.70 10.66
CA GLU A 168 -16.65 9.87 9.85
C GLU A 168 -16.48 11.06 10.80
N PRO A 169 -15.26 11.61 10.95
CA PRO A 169 -15.03 12.74 11.85
C PRO A 169 -15.57 14.06 11.26
N ASP A 170 -15.98 14.95 12.14
CA ASP A 170 -16.24 16.35 11.77
C ASP A 170 -14.91 17.09 11.69
N TYR A 171 -14.45 17.37 10.47
CA TYR A 171 -13.17 18.02 10.20
C TYR A 171 -13.15 19.52 10.47
N GLN A 172 -14.33 20.13 10.65
CA GLN A 172 -14.46 21.59 10.58
C GLN A 172 -14.63 22.28 11.93
N GLN A 173 -14.85 21.53 13.00
CA GLN A 173 -15.19 22.12 14.30
C GLN A 173 -14.28 21.62 15.41
N ASP A 174 -13.76 22.56 16.21
CA ASP A 174 -13.10 22.28 17.47
C ASP A 174 -14.16 22.11 18.57
N HIS A 175 -14.27 20.87 19.07
CA HIS A 175 -15.22 20.50 20.13
C HIS A 175 -14.50 20.14 21.44
N GLY A 176 -13.20 20.44 21.55
CA GLY A 176 -12.36 19.90 22.63
C GLY A 176 -12.13 18.40 22.48
N GLY A 177 -12.00 17.96 21.24
CA GLY A 177 -11.88 16.58 20.78
C GLY A 177 -12.39 16.45 19.36
N VAL A 178 -12.61 15.21 18.87
CA VAL A 178 -13.11 14.96 17.52
C VAL A 178 -14.55 14.47 17.57
N LYS A 179 -15.49 15.28 17.08
CA LYS A 179 -16.88 14.90 16.99
C LYS A 179 -17.09 13.88 15.87
N PHE A 180 -17.87 12.85 16.12
CA PHE A 180 -18.31 11.91 15.10
C PHE A 180 -19.47 12.49 14.32
N ALA A 181 -19.22 12.94 13.07
CA ALA A 181 -20.30 13.38 12.18
C ALA A 181 -21.21 12.22 11.82
N ASN A 182 -20.62 11.05 11.56
CA ASN A 182 -21.35 9.82 11.33
C ASN A 182 -20.64 8.63 12.00
N VAL A 183 -21.45 7.65 12.48
CA VAL A 183 -20.95 6.36 12.96
C VAL A 183 -21.67 5.26 12.19
N ARG A 184 -20.91 4.43 11.50
CA ARG A 184 -21.44 3.26 10.80
C ARG A 184 -21.84 2.21 11.82
N GLU A 185 -23.13 1.88 11.90
CA GLU A 185 -23.67 0.93 12.91
C GLU A 185 -23.00 -0.45 12.84
N SER A 186 -22.72 -0.95 11.62
CA SER A 186 -22.02 -2.22 11.42
C SER A 186 -20.50 -2.14 11.57
N GLY A 187 -19.94 -0.95 11.73
CA GLY A 187 -18.50 -0.74 11.92
C GLY A 187 -18.05 -0.89 13.37
N PRO A 188 -16.73 -0.87 13.63
CA PRO A 188 -16.16 -1.08 14.96
C PRO A 188 -16.74 -0.17 16.05
N ALA A 189 -16.78 1.13 15.82
CA ALA A 189 -17.33 2.10 16.78
C ALA A 189 -18.82 1.89 17.03
N GLY A 190 -19.60 1.62 15.98
CA GLY A 190 -21.03 1.34 16.10
C GLY A 190 -21.32 0.07 16.90
N LYS A 191 -20.60 -1.01 16.61
CA LYS A 191 -20.66 -2.27 17.39
C LYS A 191 -20.32 -2.07 18.87
N ALA A 192 -19.39 -1.14 19.17
CA ALA A 192 -19.02 -0.77 20.54
C ALA A 192 -20.06 0.15 21.23
N GLY A 193 -21.05 0.68 20.49
CA GLY A 193 -22.13 1.51 21.00
C GLY A 193 -21.88 3.01 20.95
N PHE A 194 -20.88 3.46 20.22
CA PHE A 194 -20.72 4.88 19.88
C PHE A 194 -21.78 5.33 18.89
N LYS A 195 -22.07 6.62 18.88
CA LYS A 195 -23.13 7.22 18.05
C LYS A 195 -22.65 8.53 17.41
N SER A 196 -23.27 8.89 16.32
CA SER A 196 -23.11 10.23 15.73
C SER A 196 -23.39 11.30 16.77
N GLY A 197 -22.55 12.32 16.84
CA GLY A 197 -22.58 13.38 17.84
C GLY A 197 -21.72 13.14 19.07
N ASP A 198 -21.22 11.93 19.31
CA ASP A 198 -20.20 11.69 20.36
C ASP A 198 -18.91 12.46 20.01
N VAL A 199 -18.20 12.93 21.02
CA VAL A 199 -16.93 13.66 20.88
C VAL A 199 -15.80 12.81 21.44
N LEU A 200 -14.93 12.31 20.58
CA LEU A 200 -13.73 11.55 20.94
C LEU A 200 -12.77 12.45 21.73
N VAL A 201 -12.40 12.03 22.93
CA VAL A 201 -11.49 12.78 23.81
C VAL A 201 -10.24 11.98 24.21
N GLU A 202 -10.26 10.66 23.97
CA GLU A 202 -9.11 9.79 24.25
C GLU A 202 -9.13 8.58 23.32
N TYR A 203 -7.97 8.24 22.76
CA TYR A 203 -7.79 7.11 21.87
C TYR A 203 -6.50 6.37 22.25
N GLY A 204 -6.61 5.09 22.65
CA GLY A 204 -5.48 4.30 23.09
C GLY A 204 -4.75 4.87 24.30
N GLY A 205 -5.47 5.45 25.26
CA GLY A 205 -4.91 6.08 26.46
C GLY A 205 -4.26 7.44 26.22
N ARG A 206 -4.34 7.99 24.98
CA ARG A 206 -3.82 9.31 24.64
C ARG A 206 -4.94 10.30 24.46
N LYS A 207 -4.78 11.50 25.04
CA LYS A 207 -5.72 12.61 24.92
C LYS A 207 -5.86 13.06 23.46
N ILE A 208 -7.09 13.36 23.07
CA ILE A 208 -7.45 13.93 21.77
C ILE A 208 -8.04 15.30 22.01
N ASP A 209 -7.36 16.35 21.61
CA ASP A 209 -7.84 17.73 21.68
C ASP A 209 -8.46 18.20 20.36
N ASN A 210 -8.02 17.62 19.22
CA ASN A 210 -8.43 18.03 17.89
C ASN A 210 -8.24 16.87 16.87
N TYR A 211 -8.60 17.12 15.61
CA TYR A 211 -8.49 16.13 14.53
C TYR A 211 -7.04 15.69 14.25
N VAL A 212 -6.05 16.58 14.38
CA VAL A 212 -4.64 16.26 14.12
C VAL A 212 -4.12 15.22 15.11
N ASP A 213 -4.51 15.31 16.38
CA ASP A 213 -4.15 14.30 17.38
C ASP A 213 -4.74 12.94 17.04
N TYR A 214 -6.02 12.89 16.66
CA TYR A 214 -6.68 11.66 16.25
C TYR A 214 -6.06 11.08 14.97
N ASP A 215 -5.87 11.92 13.95
CA ASP A 215 -5.32 11.50 12.67
C ASP A 215 -3.94 10.84 12.83
N ARG A 216 -3.09 11.45 13.66
CA ARG A 216 -1.77 10.88 13.96
C ARG A 216 -1.87 9.54 14.68
N LEU A 217 -2.82 9.36 15.59
CA LEU A 217 -2.93 8.16 16.43
C LEU A 217 -3.62 6.99 15.73
N ARG A 218 -4.57 7.24 14.82
CA ARG A 218 -5.28 6.16 14.13
C ARG A 218 -4.38 5.29 13.24
N TYR A 219 -3.26 5.82 12.78
CA TYR A 219 -2.28 5.05 11.99
C TYR A 219 -1.37 4.15 12.84
N ALA A 220 -1.34 4.34 14.17
CA ALA A 220 -0.46 3.60 15.08
C ALA A 220 -0.99 2.21 15.48
N TYR A 221 -2.09 1.78 14.86
CA TYR A 221 -2.76 0.50 15.14
C TYR A 221 -2.92 -0.32 13.86
N TYR A 222 -3.07 -1.62 14.04
CA TYR A 222 -3.38 -2.56 12.97
C TYR A 222 -4.82 -3.04 13.06
N GLU A 223 -5.33 -3.58 11.95
CA GLU A 223 -6.58 -4.32 11.95
C GLU A 223 -6.51 -5.51 12.92
N GLY A 224 -7.63 -5.84 13.55
CA GLY A 224 -7.72 -6.88 14.56
C GLY A 224 -7.27 -6.45 15.97
N GLU A 225 -6.60 -5.30 16.11
CA GLU A 225 -6.23 -4.79 17.43
C GLU A 225 -7.41 -4.15 18.14
N THR A 226 -7.39 -4.26 19.48
CA THR A 226 -8.39 -3.63 20.33
C THR A 226 -7.81 -2.38 20.98
N VAL A 227 -8.50 -1.27 20.82
CA VAL A 227 -8.12 0.03 21.37
C VAL A 227 -9.18 0.54 22.37
N THR A 228 -8.71 1.03 23.51
CA THR A 228 -9.58 1.73 24.48
C THR A 228 -9.92 3.11 23.94
N VAL A 229 -11.19 3.40 23.78
CA VAL A 229 -11.70 4.67 23.25
C VAL A 229 -12.60 5.33 24.26
N THR A 230 -12.38 6.63 24.51
CA THR A 230 -13.24 7.44 25.36
C THR A 230 -13.86 8.60 24.54
N ALA A 231 -15.17 8.73 24.62
CA ALA A 231 -15.91 9.84 24.03
C ALA A 231 -16.88 10.47 25.03
N MET A 232 -17.25 11.72 24.77
CA MET A 232 -18.31 12.43 25.51
C MET A 232 -19.60 12.40 24.71
N ARG A 233 -20.69 11.95 25.34
CA ARG A 233 -22.06 12.06 24.85
C ARG A 233 -22.80 13.10 25.68
N GLY A 234 -22.80 14.34 25.22
CA GLY A 234 -23.20 15.48 26.03
C GLY A 234 -22.27 15.64 27.24
N LYS A 235 -22.77 15.36 28.47
CA LYS A 235 -21.97 15.42 29.70
C LYS A 235 -21.51 14.04 30.20
N GLU A 236 -21.95 12.97 29.56
CA GLU A 236 -21.62 11.60 29.93
C GLU A 236 -20.30 11.16 29.27
N LYS A 237 -19.38 10.62 30.07
CA LYS A 237 -18.13 10.01 29.59
C LYS A 237 -18.39 8.53 29.29
N ILE A 238 -18.16 8.12 28.06
CA ILE A 238 -18.33 6.75 27.57
C ILE A 238 -16.96 6.20 27.21
N THR A 239 -16.55 5.11 27.85
CA THR A 239 -15.30 4.40 27.54
C THR A 239 -15.63 2.98 27.09
N LYS A 240 -15.07 2.55 25.96
CA LYS A 240 -15.26 1.25 25.33
C LYS A 240 -13.97 0.71 24.77
N GLU A 241 -13.87 -0.62 24.74
CA GLU A 241 -12.90 -1.35 23.92
C GLU A 241 -13.47 -1.52 22.52
N VAL A 242 -12.68 -1.18 21.51
CA VAL A 242 -13.05 -1.26 20.09
C VAL A 242 -12.04 -2.10 19.34
N THR A 243 -12.47 -3.21 18.76
CA THR A 243 -11.63 -4.00 17.86
C THR A 243 -11.69 -3.41 16.46
N LEU A 244 -10.56 -2.96 15.96
CA LEU A 244 -10.41 -2.32 14.65
C LEU A 244 -10.53 -3.34 13.53
N GLU A 245 -11.08 -2.95 12.39
CA GLU A 245 -11.26 -3.82 11.23
C GLU A 245 -10.38 -3.37 10.05
N ALA A 246 -10.25 -4.24 9.05
CA ALA A 246 -9.64 -3.84 7.78
C ALA A 246 -10.46 -2.74 7.11
N MET A 247 -9.80 -1.77 6.48
CA MET A 247 -10.46 -0.77 5.65
C MET A 247 -11.17 -1.46 4.48
N GLN A 248 -12.44 -1.17 4.26
CA GLN A 248 -13.27 -1.78 3.20
C GLN A 248 -13.30 -0.94 1.94
#